data_5b17a2274389713cd5014e54c3c7c118
#
_entry.id   5b17a2274389713cd5014e54c3c7c118
#
_cell.length_a   1.000
_cell.length_b   1.000
_cell.length_c   1.000
_cell.angle_alpha   90.00
_cell.angle_beta   90.00
_cell.angle_gamma   90.00
#
_symmetry.space_group_name_H-M   'P 1'
#
loop_
_entity.id
_entity.type
_entity.pdbx_description
1 polymer ?
#
loop_
_entity_poly.entity_id
_entity_poly.type
_entity_poly.pdbx_seq_one_letter_code
_entity_poly.pdbx_strand_id
1 'polypeptide(L)'
;MAQDPDNINLEKLEKFKDILIKNKKLLIIGVIVLLGLILVSDFYKDRQIKNSEEASQLYQELLISKSSDFKRITGIADDLMNSYPQTPYASRAQILYVKNIIKNDNKSEDITERLEWAAKNSNEPSIQSLAYFYLGLNFLDLGQFESSLKYAEKIQTKGFLAFKYDLMGDIFVKKGDLDNAKVNYEKAIESLSNQGDYARVIEYKLQNI
;
A
#
# COMPACT_ATOMS: atom_id res chain seq x y z
N MET A 1 52.27 4.78 -43.98
CA MET A 1 52.62 5.72 -42.89
C MET A 1 51.67 5.41 -41.75
N ALA A 2 52.10 4.64 -40.77
CA ALA A 2 51.31 4.38 -39.56
C ALA A 2 51.42 5.62 -38.67
N GLN A 3 50.27 6.22 -38.33
CA GLN A 3 50.21 7.32 -37.35
C GLN A 3 50.61 6.74 -36.00
N ASP A 4 51.52 7.40 -35.33
CA ASP A 4 52.03 7.05 -34.02
C ASP A 4 50.87 7.12 -33.00
N PRO A 5 50.54 6.02 -32.30
CA PRO A 5 49.41 5.99 -31.34
C PRO A 5 49.53 7.02 -30.21
N ASP A 6 50.72 7.42 -29.84
CA ASP A 6 50.95 8.45 -28.81
C ASP A 6 50.57 9.86 -29.29
N ASN A 7 50.72 10.14 -30.59
CA ASN A 7 50.36 11.44 -31.17
C ASN A 7 48.85 11.63 -31.27
N ILE A 8 48.10 10.55 -31.49
CA ILE A 8 46.62 10.55 -31.51
C ILE A 8 46.05 10.85 -30.11
N ASN A 9 46.71 10.37 -29.07
CA ASN A 9 46.29 10.60 -27.69
C ASN A 9 46.54 12.04 -27.24
N LEU A 10 47.66 12.63 -27.66
CA LEU A 10 47.98 14.03 -27.35
C LEU A 10 47.02 15.01 -28.05
N GLU A 11 46.71 14.80 -29.30
CA GLU A 11 45.77 15.64 -30.05
C GLU A 11 44.32 15.57 -29.45
N LYS A 12 43.89 14.40 -29.01
CA LYS A 12 42.62 14.25 -28.30
C LYS A 12 42.58 14.97 -26.97
N LEU A 13 43.69 14.91 -26.21
CA LEU A 13 43.83 15.61 -24.93
C LEU A 13 43.81 17.13 -25.09
N GLU A 14 44.49 17.67 -26.12
CA GLU A 14 44.45 19.11 -26.43
C GLU A 14 43.06 19.57 -26.82
N LYS A 15 42.34 18.86 -27.70
CA LYS A 15 40.96 19.15 -28.06
C LYS A 15 40.03 19.12 -26.86
N PHE A 16 40.18 18.14 -25.98
CA PHE A 16 39.41 18.04 -24.74
C PHE A 16 39.66 19.24 -23.81
N LYS A 17 40.93 19.63 -23.64
CA LYS A 17 41.34 20.80 -22.85
C LYS A 17 40.73 22.08 -23.40
N ASP A 18 40.74 22.28 -24.72
CA ASP A 18 40.15 23.46 -25.37
C ASP A 18 38.63 23.53 -25.19
N ILE A 19 37.95 22.38 -25.29
CA ILE A 19 36.51 22.30 -25.02
C ILE A 19 36.21 22.68 -23.57
N LEU A 20 36.99 22.19 -22.59
CA LEU A 20 36.83 22.53 -21.19
C LEU A 20 37.07 24.02 -20.92
N ILE A 21 38.13 24.61 -21.48
CA ILE A 21 38.44 26.04 -21.30
C ILE A 21 37.38 26.92 -21.93
N LYS A 22 36.94 26.58 -23.16
CA LYS A 22 35.90 27.32 -23.88
C LYS A 22 34.56 27.32 -23.15
N ASN A 23 34.24 26.21 -22.47
CA ASN A 23 32.94 26.03 -21.80
C ASN A 23 33.03 26.10 -20.25
N LYS A 24 34.13 26.65 -19.70
CA LYS A 24 34.39 26.67 -18.24
C LYS A 24 33.24 27.25 -17.42
N LYS A 25 32.55 28.29 -17.92
CA LYS A 25 31.40 28.90 -17.23
C LYS A 25 30.21 27.92 -17.14
N LEU A 26 29.95 27.20 -18.23
CA LEU A 26 28.89 26.18 -18.29
C LEU A 26 29.19 24.99 -17.36
N LEU A 27 30.47 24.59 -17.32
CA LEU A 27 30.91 23.53 -16.41
C LEU A 27 30.77 23.91 -14.93
N ILE A 28 31.17 25.16 -14.58
CA ILE A 28 31.00 25.68 -13.22
C ILE A 28 29.49 25.71 -12.84
N ILE A 29 28.63 26.20 -13.73
CA ILE A 29 27.18 26.22 -13.50
C ILE A 29 26.67 24.79 -13.33
N GLY A 30 27.09 23.84 -14.16
CA GLY A 30 26.72 22.43 -14.05
C GLY A 30 27.09 21.82 -12.68
N VAL A 31 28.31 22.11 -12.22
CA VAL A 31 28.78 21.65 -10.88
C VAL A 31 27.94 22.29 -9.76
N ILE A 32 27.65 23.58 -9.83
CA ILE A 32 26.81 24.27 -8.82
C ILE A 32 25.41 23.67 -8.78
N VAL A 33 24.79 23.40 -9.94
CA VAL A 33 23.48 22.76 -10.02
C VAL A 33 23.52 21.36 -9.43
N LEU A 34 24.54 20.57 -9.74
CA LEU A 34 24.71 19.22 -9.22
C LEU A 34 24.84 19.21 -7.69
N LEU A 35 25.67 20.11 -7.14
CA LEU A 35 25.81 20.27 -5.69
C LEU A 35 24.48 20.71 -5.05
N GLY A 36 23.76 21.63 -5.67
CA GLY A 36 22.43 22.04 -5.22
C GLY A 36 21.43 20.88 -5.15
N LEU A 37 21.42 20.03 -6.18
CA LEU A 37 20.55 18.84 -6.21
C LEU A 37 20.92 17.84 -5.10
N ILE A 38 22.19 17.64 -4.81
CA ILE A 38 22.65 16.77 -3.73
C ILE A 38 22.14 17.30 -2.37
N LEU A 39 22.36 18.60 -2.09
CA LEU A 39 21.90 19.21 -0.82
C LEU A 39 20.37 19.13 -0.64
N VAL A 40 19.62 19.38 -1.70
CA VAL A 40 18.15 19.25 -1.68
C VAL A 40 17.74 17.80 -1.43
N SER A 41 18.42 16.84 -2.07
CA SER A 41 18.15 15.40 -1.88
C SER A 41 18.41 14.97 -0.43
N ASP A 42 19.50 15.41 0.17
CA ASP A 42 19.84 15.03 1.55
C ASP A 42 18.86 15.67 2.54
N PHE A 43 18.51 16.94 2.37
CA PHE A 43 17.49 17.60 3.18
C PHE A 43 16.13 16.88 3.10
N TYR A 44 15.74 16.41 1.89
CA TYR A 44 14.50 15.69 1.70
C TYR A 44 14.52 14.31 2.38
N LYS A 45 15.66 13.59 2.31
CA LYS A 45 15.84 12.31 3.00
C LYS A 45 15.77 12.45 4.51
N ASP A 46 16.46 13.42 5.08
CA ASP A 46 16.45 13.67 6.53
C ASP A 46 15.04 13.97 7.05
N ARG A 47 14.28 14.77 6.29
CA ARG A 47 12.89 15.06 6.61
C ARG A 47 12.00 13.82 6.51
N GLN A 48 12.21 12.97 5.50
CA GLN A 48 11.49 11.70 5.36
C GLN A 48 11.78 10.75 6.53
N ILE A 49 13.04 10.63 6.94
CA ILE A 49 13.44 9.78 8.07
C ILE A 49 12.73 10.27 9.34
N LYS A 50 12.82 11.57 9.65
CA LYS A 50 12.18 12.15 10.82
C LYS A 50 10.66 11.94 10.82
N ASN A 51 9.99 12.22 9.70
CA ASN A 51 8.56 11.96 9.55
C ASN A 51 8.21 10.50 9.76
N SER A 52 9.06 9.57 9.29
CA SER A 52 8.85 8.13 9.47
C SER A 52 9.02 7.70 10.93
N GLU A 53 9.98 8.28 11.65
CA GLU A 53 10.19 8.02 13.08
C GLU A 53 9.00 8.50 13.91
N GLU A 54 8.54 9.74 13.70
CA GLU A 54 7.38 10.31 14.39
C GLU A 54 6.10 9.51 14.08
N ALA A 55 5.86 9.16 12.82
CA ALA A 55 4.74 8.32 12.42
C ALA A 55 4.81 6.91 13.02
N SER A 56 6.01 6.34 13.15
CA SER A 56 6.21 5.04 13.80
C SER A 56 5.80 5.07 15.27
N GLN A 57 6.17 6.14 15.99
CA GLN A 57 5.81 6.32 17.39
C GLN A 57 4.29 6.42 17.57
N LEU A 58 3.62 7.23 16.74
CA LEU A 58 2.16 7.34 16.74
C LEU A 58 1.48 6.00 16.41
N TYR A 59 2.02 5.27 15.45
CA TYR A 59 1.48 3.95 15.09
C TYR A 59 1.66 2.92 16.22
N GLN A 60 2.79 2.93 16.92
CA GLN A 60 2.99 2.10 18.11
C GLN A 60 2.00 2.46 19.22
N GLU A 61 1.75 3.76 19.44
CA GLU A 61 0.73 4.22 20.36
C GLU A 61 -0.66 3.69 19.99
N LEU A 62 -0.99 3.73 18.69
CA LEU A 62 -2.25 3.17 18.16
C LEU A 62 -2.38 1.68 18.46
N LEU A 63 -1.31 0.90 18.27
CA LEU A 63 -1.29 -0.56 18.50
C LEU A 63 -1.55 -0.95 19.94
N ILE A 64 -1.06 -0.16 20.92
CA ILE A 64 -1.24 -0.42 22.34
C ILE A 64 -2.48 0.25 22.95
N SER A 65 -3.18 1.07 22.17
CA SER A 65 -4.40 1.74 22.60
C SER A 65 -5.50 0.72 22.89
N LYS A 66 -6.22 0.92 23.99
CA LYS A 66 -7.36 0.05 24.33
C LYS A 66 -8.47 0.25 23.30
N SER A 67 -9.09 -0.83 22.85
CA SER A 67 -10.21 -0.78 21.88
C SER A 67 -11.39 0.08 22.36
N SER A 68 -11.52 0.30 23.67
CA SER A 68 -12.55 1.17 24.25
C SER A 68 -12.22 2.66 24.17
N ASP A 69 -10.97 3.04 23.89
CA ASP A 69 -10.55 4.43 23.75
C ASP A 69 -10.67 4.91 22.31
N PHE A 70 -11.89 4.90 21.83
CA PHE A 70 -12.21 5.18 20.43
C PHE A 70 -11.76 6.59 20.01
N LYS A 71 -11.91 7.59 20.86
CA LYS A 71 -11.49 8.97 20.57
C LYS A 71 -9.99 9.07 20.30
N ARG A 72 -9.18 8.36 21.11
CA ARG A 72 -7.72 8.31 20.94
C ARG A 72 -7.33 7.61 19.65
N ILE A 73 -7.95 6.45 19.36
CA ILE A 73 -7.73 5.68 18.12
C ILE A 73 -8.03 6.53 16.89
N THR A 74 -9.17 7.23 16.89
CA THR A 74 -9.55 8.13 15.80
C THR A 74 -8.55 9.27 15.65
N GLY A 75 -8.19 9.95 16.74
CA GLY A 75 -7.23 11.06 16.69
C GLY A 75 -5.88 10.64 16.12
N ILE A 76 -5.32 9.52 16.59
CA ILE A 76 -4.03 9.02 16.09
C ILE A 76 -4.14 8.62 14.61
N ALA A 77 -5.22 7.96 14.20
CA ALA A 77 -5.43 7.57 12.81
C ALA A 77 -5.54 8.80 11.89
N ASP A 78 -6.21 9.87 12.36
CA ASP A 78 -6.33 11.15 11.64
C ASP A 78 -4.98 11.86 11.54
N ASP A 79 -4.22 11.93 12.62
CA ASP A 79 -2.89 12.54 12.64
C ASP A 79 -1.95 11.83 11.66
N LEU A 80 -1.96 10.49 11.64
CA LEU A 80 -1.16 9.71 10.70
C LEU A 80 -1.58 9.95 9.24
N MET A 81 -2.87 10.04 8.97
CA MET A 81 -3.39 10.28 7.63
C MET A 81 -3.06 11.69 7.12
N ASN A 82 -3.18 12.70 7.97
CA ASN A 82 -3.07 14.10 7.58
C ASN A 82 -1.63 14.63 7.63
N SER A 83 -0.86 14.24 8.65
CA SER A 83 0.49 14.77 8.89
C SER A 83 1.59 13.91 8.28
N TYR A 84 1.35 12.59 8.13
CA TYR A 84 2.35 11.62 7.65
C TYR A 84 1.87 10.73 6.49
N PRO A 85 1.14 11.27 5.49
CA PRO A 85 0.45 10.48 4.46
C PRO A 85 1.38 9.63 3.60
N GLN A 86 2.66 10.00 3.50
CA GLN A 86 3.67 9.30 2.68
C GLN A 86 4.35 8.14 3.43
N THR A 87 4.06 7.98 4.73
CA THR A 87 4.63 6.87 5.51
C THR A 87 3.77 5.62 5.40
N PRO A 88 4.36 4.41 5.52
CA PRO A 88 3.57 3.17 5.51
C PRO A 88 2.60 3.08 6.71
N TYR A 89 2.87 3.83 7.78
CA TYR A 89 2.07 3.82 8.99
C TYR A 89 0.69 4.45 8.81
N ALA A 90 0.57 5.46 7.94
CA ALA A 90 -0.69 6.13 7.68
C ALA A 90 -1.76 5.18 7.13
N SER A 91 -1.46 4.45 6.06
CA SER A 91 -2.41 3.48 5.47
C SER A 91 -2.71 2.32 6.41
N ARG A 92 -1.71 1.81 7.13
CA ARG A 92 -1.90 0.75 8.13
C ARG A 92 -2.79 1.20 9.29
N ALA A 93 -2.67 2.47 9.71
CA ALA A 93 -3.50 3.04 10.78
C ALA A 93 -4.98 3.10 10.40
N GLN A 94 -5.31 3.43 9.14
CA GLN A 94 -6.69 3.42 8.68
C GLN A 94 -7.29 2.00 8.72
N ILE A 95 -6.53 0.99 8.32
CA ILE A 95 -6.96 -0.42 8.43
C ILE A 95 -7.21 -0.80 9.89
N LEU A 96 -6.31 -0.42 10.79
CA LEU A 96 -6.43 -0.73 12.21
C LEU A 96 -7.62 -0.01 12.85
N TYR A 97 -7.87 1.24 12.47
CA TYR A 97 -9.04 2.01 12.87
C TYR A 97 -10.34 1.27 12.46
N VAL A 98 -10.47 0.92 11.17
CA VAL A 98 -11.66 0.21 10.67
C VAL A 98 -11.85 -1.14 11.35
N LYS A 99 -10.79 -1.92 11.53
CA LYS A 99 -10.84 -3.18 12.30
C LYS A 99 -11.35 -2.97 13.73
N ASN A 100 -10.97 -1.86 14.36
CA ASN A 100 -11.44 -1.52 15.71
C ASN A 100 -12.91 -1.16 15.73
N ILE A 101 -13.40 -0.41 14.73
CA ILE A 101 -14.82 -0.09 14.55
C ILE A 101 -15.65 -1.36 14.42
N ILE A 102 -15.29 -2.24 13.49
CA ILE A 102 -16.00 -3.48 13.24
C ILE A 102 -16.04 -4.36 14.50
N LYS A 103 -14.91 -4.48 15.20
CA LYS A 103 -14.81 -5.30 16.42
C LYS A 103 -15.74 -4.83 17.54
N ASN A 104 -15.98 -3.52 17.66
CA ASN A 104 -16.76 -2.93 18.75
C ASN A 104 -18.21 -2.60 18.33
N ASP A 105 -18.64 -3.08 17.15
CA ASP A 105 -19.97 -2.80 16.57
C ASP A 105 -20.28 -1.28 16.52
N ASN A 106 -19.25 -0.49 16.37
CA ASN A 106 -19.38 0.95 16.19
C ASN A 106 -19.72 1.23 14.72
N LYS A 107 -20.81 1.93 14.48
CA LYS A 107 -21.13 2.44 13.14
C LYS A 107 -20.36 3.72 12.89
N SER A 108 -19.63 3.79 11.78
CA SER A 108 -18.96 4.99 11.33
C SER A 108 -19.22 5.19 9.84
N GLU A 109 -19.58 6.41 9.48
CA GLU A 109 -19.87 6.76 8.07
C GLU A 109 -18.59 6.89 7.23
N ASP A 110 -17.42 7.01 7.87
CA ASP A 110 -16.14 7.24 7.22
C ASP A 110 -15.34 5.96 6.86
N ILE A 111 -15.88 4.77 7.14
CA ILE A 111 -15.22 3.47 6.85
C ILE A 111 -14.80 3.39 5.38
N THR A 112 -15.73 3.67 4.47
CA THR A 112 -15.46 3.59 3.03
C THR A 112 -14.37 4.57 2.61
N GLU A 113 -14.47 5.82 3.03
CA GLU A 113 -13.49 6.87 2.69
C GLU A 113 -12.09 6.50 3.17
N ARG A 114 -11.95 6.08 4.43
CA ARG A 114 -10.66 5.69 5.02
C ARG A 114 -10.04 4.49 4.34
N LEU A 115 -10.83 3.48 4.00
CA LEU A 115 -10.33 2.29 3.30
C LEU A 115 -9.94 2.62 1.85
N GLU A 116 -10.71 3.44 1.14
CA GLU A 116 -10.35 3.92 -0.20
C GLU A 116 -9.06 4.75 -0.16
N TRP A 117 -8.93 5.62 0.84
CA TRP A 117 -7.72 6.37 1.05
C TRP A 117 -6.52 5.45 1.31
N ALA A 118 -6.65 4.45 2.19
CA ALA A 118 -5.61 3.49 2.49
C ALA A 118 -5.19 2.69 1.25
N ALA A 119 -6.16 2.22 0.45
CA ALA A 119 -5.90 1.50 -0.78
C ALA A 119 -5.17 2.35 -1.83
N LYS A 120 -5.52 3.64 -1.92
CA LYS A 120 -4.92 4.57 -2.89
C LYS A 120 -3.51 5.01 -2.51
N ASN A 121 -3.27 5.25 -1.22
CA ASN A 121 -2.03 5.88 -0.74
C ASN A 121 -1.00 4.87 -0.24
N SER A 122 -1.35 3.60 -0.07
CA SER A 122 -0.39 2.56 0.28
C SER A 122 0.46 2.15 -0.91
N ASN A 123 1.77 2.06 -0.69
CA ASN A 123 2.72 1.44 -1.63
C ASN A 123 2.89 -0.08 -1.37
N GLU A 124 2.17 -0.64 -0.40
CA GLU A 124 2.24 -2.05 -0.02
C GLU A 124 1.06 -2.82 -0.64
N PRO A 125 1.29 -3.74 -1.59
CA PRO A 125 0.21 -4.51 -2.22
C PRO A 125 -0.64 -5.31 -1.23
N SER A 126 -0.05 -5.76 -0.11
CA SER A 126 -0.75 -6.45 0.97
C SER A 126 -1.74 -5.54 1.71
N ILE A 127 -1.35 -4.30 1.98
CA ILE A 127 -2.24 -3.31 2.64
C ILE A 127 -3.35 -2.87 1.68
N GLN A 128 -3.04 -2.68 0.38
CA GLN A 128 -4.06 -2.42 -0.63
C GLN A 128 -5.08 -3.56 -0.70
N SER A 129 -4.62 -4.81 -0.75
CA SER A 129 -5.50 -5.98 -0.79
C SER A 129 -6.35 -6.09 0.46
N LEU A 130 -5.80 -5.78 1.64
CA LEU A 130 -6.53 -5.78 2.89
C LEU A 130 -7.58 -4.67 2.93
N ALA A 131 -7.27 -3.48 2.43
CA ALA A 131 -8.23 -2.39 2.29
C ALA A 131 -9.38 -2.78 1.35
N TYR A 132 -9.09 -3.37 0.20
CA TYR A 132 -10.11 -3.87 -0.73
C TYR A 132 -10.96 -4.98 -0.12
N PHE A 133 -10.39 -5.87 0.67
CA PHE A 133 -11.13 -6.89 1.39
C PHE A 133 -12.13 -6.28 2.38
N TYR A 134 -11.70 -5.33 3.21
CA TYR A 134 -12.60 -4.65 4.13
C TYR A 134 -13.65 -3.79 3.41
N LEU A 135 -13.32 -3.16 2.28
CA LEU A 135 -14.32 -2.48 1.43
C LEU A 135 -15.36 -3.46 0.91
N GLY A 136 -14.91 -4.62 0.42
CA GLY A 136 -15.82 -5.67 -0.03
C GLY A 136 -16.76 -6.14 1.07
N LEU A 137 -16.24 -6.39 2.29
CA LEU A 137 -17.07 -6.74 3.45
C LEU A 137 -18.07 -5.63 3.80
N ASN A 138 -17.62 -4.38 3.86
CA ASN A 138 -18.50 -3.24 4.18
C ASN A 138 -19.64 -3.11 3.16
N PHE A 139 -19.35 -3.24 1.86
CA PHE A 139 -20.39 -3.19 0.84
C PHE A 139 -21.31 -4.42 0.86
N LEU A 140 -20.81 -5.60 1.25
CA LEU A 140 -21.62 -6.79 1.46
C LEU A 140 -22.62 -6.59 2.59
N ASP A 141 -22.17 -6.04 3.72
CA ASP A 141 -23.02 -5.75 4.88
C ASP A 141 -24.10 -4.70 4.56
N LEU A 142 -23.79 -3.76 3.65
CA LEU A 142 -24.76 -2.77 3.13
C LEU A 142 -25.70 -3.34 2.07
N GLY A 143 -25.56 -4.62 1.68
CA GLY A 143 -26.35 -5.24 0.60
C GLY A 143 -26.00 -4.75 -0.81
N GLN A 144 -24.88 -4.05 -0.97
CA GLN A 144 -24.40 -3.51 -2.24
C GLN A 144 -23.48 -4.51 -2.94
N PHE A 145 -24.03 -5.61 -3.43
CA PHE A 145 -23.32 -6.77 -3.93
C PHE A 145 -22.38 -6.47 -5.11
N GLU A 146 -22.79 -5.62 -6.05
CA GLU A 146 -21.98 -5.23 -7.21
C GLU A 146 -20.73 -4.44 -6.79
N SER A 147 -20.88 -3.53 -5.83
CA SER A 147 -19.75 -2.79 -5.24
C SER A 147 -18.81 -3.74 -4.49
N SER A 148 -19.37 -4.66 -3.72
CA SER A 148 -18.60 -5.68 -2.99
C SER A 148 -17.78 -6.54 -3.95
N LEU A 149 -18.36 -7.07 -5.03
CA LEU A 149 -17.65 -7.83 -6.06
C LEU A 149 -16.54 -7.00 -6.70
N LYS A 150 -16.82 -5.75 -7.07
CA LYS A 150 -15.84 -4.83 -7.67
C LYS A 150 -14.58 -4.68 -6.80
N TYR A 151 -14.75 -4.59 -5.47
CA TYR A 151 -13.59 -4.49 -4.57
C TYR A 151 -12.92 -5.84 -4.34
N ALA A 152 -13.66 -6.93 -4.25
CA ALA A 152 -13.08 -8.27 -4.20
C ALA A 152 -12.18 -8.55 -5.41
N GLU A 153 -12.60 -8.17 -6.61
CA GLU A 153 -11.83 -8.36 -7.85
C GLU A 153 -10.49 -7.60 -7.87
N LYS A 154 -10.39 -6.47 -7.17
CA LYS A 154 -9.14 -5.70 -7.03
C LYS A 154 -8.08 -6.40 -6.17
N ILE A 155 -8.45 -7.42 -5.41
CA ILE A 155 -7.51 -8.22 -4.62
C ILE A 155 -6.71 -9.12 -5.56
N GLN A 156 -5.40 -8.83 -5.71
CA GLN A 156 -4.51 -9.58 -6.62
C GLN A 156 -3.31 -10.19 -5.92
N THR A 157 -3.03 -9.80 -4.69
CA THR A 157 -1.90 -10.32 -3.91
C THR A 157 -2.12 -11.80 -3.58
N LYS A 158 -1.17 -12.66 -3.97
CA LYS A 158 -1.27 -14.12 -3.83
C LYS A 158 -1.71 -14.56 -2.42
N GLY A 159 -1.15 -13.96 -1.37
CA GLY A 159 -1.50 -14.27 0.02
C GLY A 159 -2.92 -13.88 0.43
N PHE A 160 -3.66 -13.13 -0.40
CA PHE A 160 -5.04 -12.70 -0.14
C PHE A 160 -6.07 -13.34 -1.07
N LEU A 161 -5.67 -14.26 -1.97
CA LEU A 161 -6.60 -14.87 -2.92
C LEU A 161 -7.65 -15.73 -2.21
N ALA A 162 -7.31 -16.42 -1.14
CA ALA A 162 -8.27 -17.17 -0.34
C ALA A 162 -9.36 -16.25 0.24
N PHE A 163 -8.97 -15.10 0.80
CA PHE A 163 -9.92 -14.10 1.30
C PHE A 163 -10.78 -13.49 0.20
N LYS A 164 -10.21 -13.24 -0.99
CA LYS A 164 -10.95 -12.80 -2.16
C LYS A 164 -12.06 -13.76 -2.53
N TYR A 165 -11.72 -15.01 -2.72
CA TYR A 165 -12.68 -16.01 -3.18
C TYR A 165 -13.68 -16.40 -2.10
N ASP A 166 -13.30 -16.42 -0.82
CA ASP A 166 -14.23 -16.58 0.29
C ASP A 166 -15.28 -15.46 0.33
N LEU A 167 -14.83 -14.19 0.23
CA LEU A 167 -15.73 -13.04 0.13
C LEU A 167 -16.66 -13.13 -1.10
N MET A 168 -16.13 -13.52 -2.26
CA MET A 168 -16.97 -13.70 -3.46
C MET A 168 -18.01 -14.81 -3.26
N GLY A 169 -17.64 -15.91 -2.58
CA GLY A 169 -18.57 -16.96 -2.17
C GLY A 169 -19.69 -16.41 -1.31
N ASP A 170 -19.36 -15.65 -0.25
CA ASP A 170 -20.35 -15.02 0.64
C ASP A 170 -21.30 -14.08 -0.12
N ILE A 171 -20.76 -13.29 -1.07
CA ILE A 171 -21.58 -12.40 -1.92
C ILE A 171 -22.57 -13.20 -2.77
N PHE A 172 -22.12 -14.29 -3.41
CA PHE A 172 -22.99 -15.12 -4.24
C PHE A 172 -24.06 -15.85 -3.42
N VAL A 173 -23.74 -16.30 -2.19
CA VAL A 173 -24.74 -16.83 -1.25
C VAL A 173 -25.82 -15.79 -0.96
N LYS A 174 -25.45 -14.53 -0.67
CA LYS A 174 -26.39 -13.43 -0.42
C LYS A 174 -27.24 -13.08 -1.64
N LYS A 175 -26.71 -13.30 -2.86
CA LYS A 175 -27.46 -13.15 -4.12
C LYS A 175 -28.34 -14.35 -4.46
N GLY A 176 -28.25 -15.45 -3.73
CA GLY A 176 -28.95 -16.70 -4.02
C GLY A 176 -28.35 -17.54 -5.15
N ASP A 177 -27.15 -17.18 -5.61
CA ASP A 177 -26.42 -17.89 -6.68
C ASP A 177 -25.47 -18.93 -6.07
N LEU A 178 -26.04 -20.06 -5.66
CA LEU A 178 -25.30 -21.09 -4.93
C LEU A 178 -24.25 -21.80 -5.79
N ASP A 179 -24.45 -21.89 -7.11
CA ASP A 179 -23.49 -22.50 -8.02
C ASP A 179 -22.18 -21.67 -8.07
N ASN A 180 -22.29 -20.35 -8.23
CA ASN A 180 -21.14 -19.46 -8.18
C ASN A 180 -20.54 -19.37 -6.78
N ALA A 181 -21.34 -19.44 -5.73
CA ALA A 181 -20.84 -19.50 -4.35
C ALA A 181 -19.94 -20.70 -4.14
N LYS A 182 -20.39 -21.90 -4.53
CA LYS A 182 -19.62 -23.14 -4.45
C LYS A 182 -18.28 -23.05 -5.16
N VAL A 183 -18.30 -22.60 -6.43
CA VAL A 183 -17.07 -22.44 -7.22
C VAL A 183 -16.06 -21.49 -6.55
N ASN A 184 -16.54 -20.42 -5.93
CA ASN A 184 -15.66 -19.46 -5.27
C ASN A 184 -15.11 -20.02 -3.94
N TYR A 185 -15.89 -20.73 -3.13
CA TYR A 185 -15.36 -21.36 -1.93
C TYR A 185 -14.32 -22.46 -2.25
N GLU A 186 -14.52 -23.25 -3.31
CA GLU A 186 -13.54 -24.23 -3.79
C GLU A 186 -12.22 -23.53 -4.17
N LYS A 187 -12.27 -22.43 -4.95
CA LYS A 187 -11.09 -21.62 -5.27
C LYS A 187 -10.43 -21.01 -4.03
N ALA A 188 -11.21 -20.64 -3.01
CA ALA A 188 -10.65 -20.14 -1.77
C ALA A 188 -9.82 -21.22 -1.05
N ILE A 189 -10.33 -22.44 -0.96
CA ILE A 189 -9.61 -23.59 -0.38
C ILE A 189 -8.34 -23.89 -1.19
N GLU A 190 -8.42 -23.94 -2.52
CA GLU A 190 -7.27 -24.17 -3.41
C GLU A 190 -6.17 -23.10 -3.26
N SER A 191 -6.58 -21.85 -2.94
CA SER A 191 -5.66 -20.72 -2.76
C SER A 191 -4.92 -20.73 -1.43
N LEU A 192 -5.29 -21.60 -0.49
CA LEU A 192 -4.62 -21.73 0.80
C LEU A 192 -3.35 -22.57 0.67
N SER A 193 -2.26 -22.10 1.28
CA SER A 193 -0.99 -22.83 1.31
C SER A 193 -0.96 -23.98 2.33
N ASN A 194 -1.91 -23.97 3.27
CA ASN A 194 -2.08 -25.01 4.28
C ASN A 194 -3.56 -25.17 4.65
N GLN A 195 -3.93 -26.34 5.12
CA GLN A 195 -5.26 -26.64 5.64
C GLN A 195 -5.35 -26.30 7.13
N GLY A 196 -5.34 -25.01 7.44
CA GLY A 196 -5.50 -24.49 8.80
C GLY A 196 -6.96 -24.24 9.19
N ASP A 197 -7.15 -23.54 10.32
CA ASP A 197 -8.50 -23.21 10.82
C ASP A 197 -9.36 -22.45 9.81
N TYR A 198 -8.74 -21.61 8.99
CA TYR A 198 -9.48 -20.85 7.98
C TYR A 198 -10.02 -21.76 6.87
N ALA A 199 -9.27 -22.77 6.44
CA ALA A 199 -9.78 -23.76 5.49
C ALA A 199 -11.05 -24.46 6.02
N ARG A 200 -11.04 -24.88 7.30
CA ARG A 200 -12.21 -25.49 7.96
C ARG A 200 -13.44 -24.58 7.98
N VAL A 201 -13.24 -23.26 8.16
CA VAL A 201 -14.34 -22.30 8.09
C VAL A 201 -14.95 -22.26 6.68
N ILE A 202 -14.09 -22.23 5.64
CA ILE A 202 -14.59 -22.21 4.25
C ILE A 202 -15.26 -23.53 3.87
N GLU A 203 -14.69 -24.67 4.27
CA GLU A 203 -15.30 -26.00 4.08
C GLU A 203 -16.68 -26.09 4.74
N TYR A 204 -16.81 -25.56 5.96
CA TYR A 204 -18.11 -25.49 6.64
C TYR A 204 -19.10 -24.65 5.85
N LYS A 205 -18.74 -23.47 5.33
CA LYS A 205 -19.58 -22.66 4.46
C LYS A 205 -20.01 -23.44 3.22
N LEU A 206 -19.06 -24.12 2.55
CA LEU A 206 -19.30 -24.91 1.34
C LEU A 206 -20.28 -26.07 1.56
N GLN A 207 -20.23 -26.70 2.74
CA GLN A 207 -21.14 -27.81 3.09
C GLN A 207 -22.57 -27.37 3.43
N ASN A 208 -22.79 -26.07 3.72
CA ASN A 208 -24.07 -25.51 4.17
C ASN A 208 -24.77 -24.61 3.14
N ILE A 209 -24.40 -24.75 1.88
CA ILE A 209 -25.05 -24.04 0.75
C ILE A 209 -25.76 -24.99 -0.19
#